data_f224ee8ec7eae04c4c7dd324227b7bd1
#
_entry.id   f224ee8ec7eae04c4c7dd324227b7bd1
#
_cell.length_a   1.000
_cell.length_b   1.000
_cell.length_c   1.000
_cell.angle_alpha   90.00
_cell.angle_beta   90.00
_cell.angle_gamma   90.00
#
_symmetry.space_group_name_H-M   'P 1'
#
loop_
_entity.id
_entity.type
_entity.pdbx_description
1 polymer ?
#
loop_
_entity_poly.entity_id
_entity_poly.type
_entity_poly.pdbx_seq_one_letter_code
_entity_poly.pdbx_strand_id
1 'polypeptide(L)'
;RQKVGGIRTQSEKLRTLIDDLNLTSKLQYGAQPLRKEELTAGPLMRQLVARFCESPLAERCDLSLTQSLEAEQAKLSVDRALLERLLENLLGNSVRHNTLPVQIRVETARVGRSFILTVTDNGRGYPPEVLEALQAAEPAEDAPHILGLHVVEQIAAAHGGKAVFSQNTPNGAKAVVTLPLG
;
A
#
# COMPACT_ATOMS: atom_id res chain seq x y z
N ARG A 1 0.65 12.71 32.65
CA ARG A 1 0.96 13.07 31.23
C ARG A 1 0.95 11.84 30.30
N GLN A 2 1.30 10.63 30.72
CA GLN A 2 1.30 9.41 29.87
C GLN A 2 -0.12 8.95 29.41
N LYS A 3 -1.16 9.13 30.20
CA LYS A 3 -2.54 8.71 29.84
C LYS A 3 -3.16 9.53 28.68
N VAL A 4 -2.80 10.80 28.55
CA VAL A 4 -3.33 11.68 27.49
C VAL A 4 -2.73 11.35 26.12
N GLY A 5 -1.45 10.94 26.06
CA GLY A 5 -0.80 10.47 24.83
C GLY A 5 -1.44 9.20 24.24
N GLY A 6 -1.80 8.24 25.12
CA GLY A 6 -2.45 6.99 24.68
C GLY A 6 -3.84 7.19 24.07
N ILE A 7 -4.64 8.09 24.63
CA ILE A 7 -6.00 8.38 24.13
C ILE A 7 -5.93 9.07 22.75
N ARG A 8 -5.00 9.98 22.55
CA ARG A 8 -4.80 10.67 21.26
C ARG A 8 -4.40 9.70 20.16
N THR A 9 -3.46 8.80 20.45
CA THR A 9 -3.00 7.77 19.50
C THR A 9 -4.12 6.77 19.14
N GLN A 10 -4.98 6.40 20.13
CA GLN A 10 -6.13 5.54 19.87
C GLN A 10 -7.20 6.23 19.02
N SER A 11 -7.48 7.50 19.29
CA SER A 11 -8.43 8.29 18.50
C SER A 11 -7.97 8.46 17.04
N GLU A 12 -6.69 8.70 16.82
CA GLU A 12 -6.10 8.80 15.48
C GLU A 12 -6.18 7.46 14.72
N LYS A 13 -5.92 6.32 15.41
CA LYS A 13 -6.10 4.98 14.81
C LYS A 13 -7.55 4.70 14.42
N LEU A 14 -8.51 5.00 15.29
CA LEU A 14 -9.93 4.83 15.00
C LEU A 14 -10.37 5.67 13.80
N ARG A 15 -9.93 6.93 13.74
CA ARG A 15 -10.21 7.80 12.60
C ARG A 15 -9.68 7.21 11.29
N THR A 16 -8.44 6.74 11.28
CA THR A 16 -7.84 6.10 10.11
C THR A 16 -8.65 4.87 9.68
N LEU A 17 -9.08 4.01 10.62
CA LEU A 17 -9.90 2.84 10.31
C LEU A 17 -11.26 3.23 9.71
N ILE A 18 -11.93 4.26 10.24
CA ILE A 18 -13.20 4.75 9.71
C ILE A 18 -13.00 5.32 8.30
N ASP A 19 -11.94 6.09 8.08
CA ASP A 19 -11.61 6.66 6.77
C ASP A 19 -11.28 5.57 5.75
N ASP A 20 -10.59 4.50 6.17
CA ASP A 20 -10.29 3.33 5.33
C ASP A 20 -11.56 2.56 4.97
N LEU A 21 -12.43 2.30 5.94
CA LEU A 21 -13.69 1.61 5.71
C LEU A 21 -14.61 2.41 4.77
N ASN A 22 -14.72 3.72 4.98
CA ASN A 22 -15.50 4.60 4.11
C ASN A 22 -14.94 4.63 2.69
N LEU A 23 -13.62 4.71 2.54
CA LEU A 23 -12.97 4.69 1.23
C LEU A 23 -13.21 3.37 0.51
N THR A 24 -12.98 2.23 1.19
CA THR A 24 -13.18 0.89 0.64
C THR A 24 -14.61 0.72 0.14
N SER A 25 -15.58 1.08 0.98
CA SER A 25 -17.00 1.03 0.61
C SER A 25 -17.30 1.90 -0.62
N LYS A 26 -16.84 3.15 -0.65
CA LYS A 26 -17.07 4.05 -1.79
C LYS A 26 -16.43 3.56 -3.08
N LEU A 27 -15.23 2.98 -3.02
CA LEU A 27 -14.55 2.41 -4.19
C LEU A 27 -15.29 1.16 -4.68
N GLN A 28 -15.69 0.27 -3.78
CA GLN A 28 -16.40 -0.97 -4.09
C GLN A 28 -17.74 -0.72 -4.80
N TYR A 29 -18.47 0.29 -4.35
CA TYR A 29 -19.78 0.64 -4.93
C TYR A 29 -19.71 1.70 -6.04
N GLY A 30 -18.51 2.08 -6.51
CA GLY A 30 -18.32 3.07 -7.55
C GLY A 30 -18.77 4.49 -7.17
N ALA A 31 -18.94 4.73 -5.86
CA ALA A 31 -19.37 6.03 -5.33
C ALA A 31 -18.21 7.04 -5.16
N GLN A 32 -16.98 6.61 -5.37
CA GLN A 32 -15.77 7.44 -5.33
C GLN A 32 -15.37 7.82 -6.76
N PRO A 33 -15.60 9.06 -7.22
CA PRO A 33 -15.10 9.50 -8.51
C PRO A 33 -13.57 9.59 -8.47
N LEU A 34 -12.91 8.94 -9.44
CA LEU A 34 -11.46 9.02 -9.58
C LEU A 34 -11.06 10.32 -10.27
N ARG A 35 -10.11 11.02 -9.70
CA ARG A 35 -9.47 12.19 -10.31
C ARG A 35 -8.17 11.78 -10.99
N LYS A 36 -8.32 11.00 -12.07
CA LYS A 36 -7.17 10.49 -12.82
C LYS A 36 -6.46 11.63 -13.56
N GLU A 37 -5.15 11.63 -13.47
CA GLU A 37 -4.25 12.49 -14.23
C GLU A 37 -3.15 11.66 -14.87
N GLU A 38 -2.62 12.12 -16.00
CA GLU A 38 -1.51 11.45 -16.68
C GLU A 38 -0.19 11.90 -16.07
N LEU A 39 0.49 10.99 -15.37
CA LEU A 39 1.73 11.24 -14.65
C LEU A 39 2.85 10.33 -15.14
N THR A 40 4.08 10.82 -15.12
CA THR A 40 5.27 10.00 -15.36
C THR A 40 5.61 9.22 -14.08
N ALA A 41 5.69 7.89 -14.17
CA ALA A 41 5.82 7.02 -13.00
C ALA A 41 7.08 7.25 -12.18
N GLY A 42 8.23 7.48 -12.82
CA GLY A 42 9.51 7.67 -12.12
C GLY A 42 9.50 8.83 -11.13
N PRO A 43 9.24 10.07 -11.58
CA PRO A 43 9.11 11.21 -10.66
C PRO A 43 8.02 11.03 -9.61
N LEU A 44 6.87 10.46 -9.99
CA LEU A 44 5.76 10.19 -9.09
C LEU A 44 6.20 9.26 -7.94
N MET A 45 6.80 8.12 -8.25
CA MET A 45 7.24 7.16 -7.24
C MET A 45 8.30 7.75 -6.31
N ARG A 46 9.26 8.52 -6.84
CA ARG A 46 10.25 9.22 -6.00
C ARG A 46 9.59 10.19 -5.02
N GLN A 47 8.59 10.95 -5.47
CA GLN A 47 7.86 11.88 -4.61
C GLN A 47 7.06 11.16 -3.52
N LEU A 48 6.36 10.07 -3.86
CA LEU A 48 5.58 9.31 -2.89
C LEU A 48 6.45 8.64 -1.82
N VAL A 49 7.59 8.06 -2.24
CA VAL A 49 8.56 7.46 -1.31
C VAL A 49 9.20 8.54 -0.43
N ALA A 50 9.61 9.67 -1.01
CA ALA A 50 10.18 10.78 -0.24
C ALA A 50 9.21 11.30 0.82
N ARG A 51 7.93 11.43 0.48
CA ARG A 51 6.90 11.84 1.43
C ARG A 51 6.71 10.86 2.59
N PHE A 52 6.75 9.56 2.31
CA PHE A 52 6.75 8.56 3.39
C PHE A 52 7.98 8.72 4.31
N CYS A 53 9.16 9.03 3.75
CA CYS A 53 10.39 9.25 4.52
C CYS A 53 10.30 10.45 5.49
N GLU A 54 9.37 11.37 5.28
CA GLU A 54 9.09 12.48 6.20
C GLU A 54 8.19 12.04 7.38
N SER A 55 7.62 10.84 7.33
CA SER A 55 6.76 10.33 8.40
C SER A 55 7.56 9.75 9.57
N PRO A 56 7.02 9.77 10.80
CA PRO A 56 7.67 9.14 11.96
C PRO A 56 7.87 7.62 11.81
N LEU A 57 7.14 6.97 10.90
CA LEU A 57 7.28 5.54 10.62
C LEU A 57 8.60 5.23 9.92
N ALA A 58 9.13 6.16 9.13
CA ALA A 58 10.36 5.97 8.36
C ALA A 58 11.60 5.80 9.25
N GLU A 59 11.60 6.35 10.47
CA GLU A 59 12.70 6.16 11.43
C GLU A 59 12.90 4.68 11.84
N ARG A 60 11.90 3.83 11.58
CA ARG A 60 11.88 2.41 11.95
C ARG A 60 12.17 1.46 10.78
N CYS A 61 12.52 1.99 9.63
CA CYS A 61 12.82 1.17 8.45
C CYS A 61 14.00 1.73 7.66
N ASP A 62 14.65 0.82 6.92
CA ASP A 62 15.59 1.14 5.85
C ASP A 62 14.83 0.95 4.53
N LEU A 63 14.51 2.05 3.84
CA LEU A 63 13.67 2.08 2.66
C LEU A 63 14.50 2.35 1.41
N SER A 64 14.39 1.48 0.42
CA SER A 64 15.02 1.63 -0.89
C SER A 64 13.99 1.66 -2.02
N LEU A 65 14.26 2.45 -3.06
CA LEU A 65 13.47 2.50 -4.30
C LEU A 65 14.37 2.14 -5.49
N THR A 66 13.95 1.12 -6.25
CA THR A 66 14.59 0.72 -7.51
C THR A 66 13.56 0.77 -8.63
N GLN A 67 13.91 1.39 -9.77
CA GLN A 67 13.01 1.54 -10.90
C GLN A 67 13.71 1.05 -12.17
N SER A 68 13.03 0.20 -12.96
CA SER A 68 13.53 -0.08 -14.32
C SER A 68 13.37 1.18 -15.20
N LEU A 69 14.23 1.35 -16.19
CA LEU A 69 14.19 2.50 -17.08
C LEU A 69 12.84 2.64 -17.78
N GLU A 70 12.26 1.52 -18.22
CA GLU A 70 10.96 1.47 -18.90
C GLU A 70 9.81 1.84 -17.95
N ALA A 71 9.91 1.45 -16.66
CA ALA A 71 8.94 1.83 -15.65
C ALA A 71 9.06 3.32 -15.30
N GLU A 72 10.29 3.81 -15.17
CA GLU A 72 10.55 5.21 -14.84
C GLU A 72 9.96 6.18 -15.85
N GLN A 73 9.98 5.81 -17.14
CA GLN A 73 9.45 6.60 -18.26
C GLN A 73 7.96 6.36 -18.54
N ALA A 74 7.36 5.36 -17.89
CA ALA A 74 5.98 4.98 -18.15
C ALA A 74 5.00 6.11 -17.78
N LYS A 75 3.94 6.25 -18.59
CA LYS A 75 2.81 7.15 -18.31
C LYS A 75 1.71 6.37 -17.61
N LEU A 76 1.27 6.87 -16.46
CA LEU A 76 0.21 6.32 -15.65
C LEU A 76 -0.98 7.28 -15.64
N SER A 77 -2.17 6.75 -15.91
CA SER A 77 -3.42 7.47 -15.71
C SER A 77 -3.99 7.10 -14.34
N VAL A 78 -3.65 7.86 -13.30
CA VAL A 78 -3.92 7.52 -11.91
C VAL A 78 -4.44 8.70 -11.09
N ASP A 79 -5.23 8.39 -10.07
CA ASP A 79 -5.53 9.32 -8.98
C ASP A 79 -4.35 9.32 -8.00
N ARG A 80 -3.61 10.43 -8.00
CA ARG A 80 -2.39 10.58 -7.21
C ARG A 80 -2.63 10.37 -5.72
N ALA A 81 -3.73 10.92 -5.17
CA ALA A 81 -4.01 10.83 -3.75
C ALA A 81 -4.33 9.38 -3.33
N LEU A 82 -5.04 8.65 -4.19
CA LEU A 82 -5.30 7.23 -3.94
C LEU A 82 -4.04 6.38 -4.08
N LEU A 83 -3.17 6.67 -5.05
CA LEU A 83 -1.91 5.94 -5.18
C LEU A 83 -0.96 6.22 -4.00
N GLU A 84 -0.94 7.44 -3.48
CA GLU A 84 -0.24 7.77 -2.24
C GLU A 84 -0.76 6.93 -1.08
N ARG A 85 -2.07 6.89 -0.88
CA ARG A 85 -2.69 6.09 0.19
C ARG A 85 -2.41 4.59 0.05
N LEU A 86 -2.41 4.07 -1.17
CA LEU A 86 -2.01 2.68 -1.46
C LEU A 86 -0.59 2.41 -0.97
N LEU A 87 0.36 3.26 -1.35
CA LEU A 87 1.76 3.09 -0.96
C LEU A 87 1.96 3.26 0.55
N GLU A 88 1.31 4.25 1.18
CA GLU A 88 1.34 4.44 2.63
C GLU A 88 0.80 3.22 3.40
N ASN A 89 -0.25 2.57 2.91
CA ASN A 89 -0.76 1.33 3.51
C ASN A 89 0.27 0.19 3.41
N LEU A 90 0.90 0.00 2.25
CA LEU A 90 1.92 -1.04 2.07
C LEU A 90 3.14 -0.80 2.97
N LEU A 91 3.72 0.39 2.91
CA LEU A 91 4.91 0.75 3.70
C LEU A 91 4.59 0.76 5.20
N GLY A 92 3.43 1.33 5.56
CA GLY A 92 2.97 1.36 6.95
C GLY A 92 2.75 -0.04 7.53
N ASN A 93 2.24 -0.99 6.76
CA ASN A 93 2.10 -2.39 7.19
C ASN A 93 3.46 -3.01 7.50
N SER A 94 4.44 -2.87 6.61
CA SER A 94 5.78 -3.39 6.83
C SER A 94 6.42 -2.85 8.11
N VAL A 95 6.19 -1.58 8.45
CA VAL A 95 6.74 -0.99 9.68
C VAL A 95 5.96 -1.40 10.92
N ARG A 96 4.61 -1.35 10.89
CA ARG A 96 3.78 -1.55 12.10
C ARG A 96 3.79 -2.99 12.60
N HIS A 97 3.90 -3.96 11.70
CA HIS A 97 3.83 -5.39 12.02
C HIS A 97 5.19 -6.01 12.34
N ASN A 98 6.26 -5.23 12.31
CA ASN A 98 7.60 -5.66 12.70
C ASN A 98 8.08 -4.92 13.95
N THR A 99 8.76 -5.64 14.84
CA THR A 99 9.25 -5.13 16.14
C THR A 99 10.64 -4.48 16.04
N LEU A 100 11.43 -4.86 15.06
CA LEU A 100 12.77 -4.34 14.79
C LEU A 100 12.73 -3.42 13.57
N PRO A 101 13.77 -2.57 13.39
CA PRO A 101 13.94 -1.87 12.12
C PRO A 101 13.89 -2.85 10.97
N VAL A 102 13.02 -2.59 10.00
CA VAL A 102 12.75 -3.47 8.87
C VAL A 102 13.37 -2.89 7.61
N GLN A 103 13.93 -3.74 6.76
CA GLN A 103 14.35 -3.35 5.42
C GLN A 103 13.15 -3.46 4.47
N ILE A 104 12.82 -2.37 3.80
CA ILE A 104 11.73 -2.31 2.83
C ILE A 104 12.31 -1.97 1.46
N ARG A 105 11.94 -2.74 0.45
CA ARG A 105 12.30 -2.47 -0.93
C ARG A 105 11.06 -2.20 -1.75
N VAL A 106 11.06 -1.05 -2.41
CA VAL A 106 10.07 -0.67 -3.41
C VAL A 106 10.71 -0.82 -4.78
N GLU A 107 10.10 -1.62 -5.63
CA GLU A 107 10.60 -1.87 -6.98
C GLU A 107 9.51 -1.58 -8.00
N THR A 108 9.87 -0.95 -9.11
CA THR A 108 8.95 -0.74 -10.22
C THR A 108 9.50 -1.30 -11.51
N ALA A 109 8.62 -1.96 -12.28
CA ALA A 109 8.92 -2.52 -13.57
C ALA A 109 7.77 -2.26 -14.55
N ARG A 110 8.08 -2.29 -15.85
CA ARG A 110 7.09 -2.33 -16.91
C ARG A 110 7.10 -3.71 -17.54
N VAL A 111 5.93 -4.34 -17.62
CA VAL A 111 5.75 -5.63 -18.31
C VAL A 111 4.62 -5.48 -19.32
N GLY A 112 4.98 -5.38 -20.58
CA GLY A 112 4.03 -5.13 -21.66
C GLY A 112 3.28 -3.80 -21.47
N ARG A 113 1.96 -3.88 -21.29
CA ARG A 113 1.09 -2.72 -21.02
C ARG A 113 0.75 -2.55 -19.55
N SER A 114 1.53 -3.13 -18.67
CA SER A 114 1.32 -3.03 -17.23
C SER A 114 2.52 -2.38 -16.54
N PHE A 115 2.21 -1.50 -15.59
CA PHE A 115 3.13 -1.01 -14.58
C PHE A 115 3.03 -1.91 -13.36
N ILE A 116 4.15 -2.41 -12.89
CA ILE A 116 4.25 -3.29 -11.73
C ILE A 116 4.95 -2.53 -10.60
N LEU A 117 4.27 -2.41 -9.48
CA LEU A 117 4.83 -1.92 -8.22
C LEU A 117 4.95 -3.09 -7.26
N THR A 118 6.16 -3.39 -6.83
CA THR A 118 6.44 -4.44 -5.85
C THR A 118 6.98 -3.81 -4.57
N VAL A 119 6.38 -4.15 -3.45
CA VAL A 119 6.86 -3.79 -2.11
C VAL A 119 7.19 -5.07 -1.36
N THR A 120 8.44 -5.19 -0.91
CA THR A 120 8.91 -6.34 -0.11
C THR A 120 9.53 -5.86 1.18
N ASP A 121 9.40 -6.66 2.23
CA ASP A 121 10.14 -6.47 3.47
C ASP A 121 10.86 -7.76 3.90
N ASN A 122 11.75 -7.64 4.86
CA ASN A 122 12.48 -8.76 5.46
C ASN A 122 11.93 -9.14 6.84
N GLY A 123 10.69 -8.78 7.15
CA GLY A 123 10.04 -9.01 8.44
C GLY A 123 9.49 -10.42 8.60
N ARG A 124 8.40 -10.53 9.37
CA ARG A 124 7.75 -11.82 9.67
C ARG A 124 6.86 -12.34 8.55
N GLY A 125 6.55 -11.51 7.56
CA GLY A 125 5.58 -11.82 6.53
C GLY A 125 4.12 -11.67 6.99
N TYR A 126 3.19 -12.04 6.10
CA TYR A 126 1.77 -12.05 6.44
C TYR A 126 1.42 -13.31 7.23
N PRO A 127 0.61 -13.20 8.31
CA PRO A 127 0.02 -14.37 8.95
C PRO A 127 -0.80 -15.20 7.94
N PRO A 128 -0.79 -16.55 8.03
CA PRO A 128 -1.53 -17.40 7.10
C PRO A 128 -3.02 -17.03 7.01
N GLU A 129 -3.64 -16.74 8.16
CA GLU A 129 -5.04 -16.32 8.25
C GLU A 129 -5.34 -15.01 7.50
N VAL A 130 -4.35 -14.11 7.39
CA VAL A 130 -4.47 -12.87 6.60
C VAL A 130 -4.50 -13.19 5.11
N LEU A 131 -3.59 -14.07 4.64
CA LEU A 131 -3.55 -14.47 3.24
C LEU A 131 -4.80 -15.26 2.83
N GLU A 132 -5.30 -16.13 3.71
CA GLU A 132 -6.55 -16.87 3.50
C GLU A 132 -7.75 -15.92 3.40
N ALA A 133 -7.85 -14.93 4.30
CA ALA A 133 -8.93 -13.97 4.30
C ALA A 133 -8.92 -13.04 3.06
N LEU A 134 -7.74 -12.68 2.55
CA LEU A 134 -7.62 -11.92 1.30
C LEU A 134 -8.00 -12.71 0.05
N GLN A 135 -7.97 -14.05 0.12
CA GLN A 135 -8.40 -14.94 -0.96
C GLN A 135 -9.87 -15.34 -0.84
N ALA A 136 -10.50 -15.13 0.32
CA ALA A 136 -11.90 -15.44 0.55
C ALA A 136 -12.80 -14.48 -0.25
N ALA A 137 -13.90 -15.02 -0.79
CA ALA A 137 -14.87 -14.25 -1.58
C ALA A 137 -15.67 -13.23 -0.73
N GLU A 138 -15.72 -13.43 0.58
CA GLU A 138 -16.36 -12.53 1.54
C GLU A 138 -15.33 -12.01 2.54
N PRO A 139 -15.21 -10.67 2.74
CA PRO A 139 -14.31 -10.11 3.73
C PRO A 139 -14.72 -10.56 5.13
N ALA A 140 -13.79 -11.06 5.92
CA ALA A 140 -14.02 -11.35 7.33
C ALA A 140 -14.31 -10.01 8.06
N GLU A 141 -15.50 -9.89 8.64
CA GLU A 141 -16.01 -8.65 9.28
C GLU A 141 -15.14 -8.17 10.47
N ASP A 142 -14.26 -9.00 11.02
CA ASP A 142 -13.58 -8.75 12.30
C ASP A 142 -12.05 -8.59 12.24
N ALA A 143 -11.45 -8.32 11.08
CA ALA A 143 -9.99 -8.24 10.98
C ALA A 143 -9.44 -6.84 10.64
N PRO A 144 -9.24 -5.95 11.64
CA PRO A 144 -8.67 -4.62 11.43
C PRO A 144 -7.31 -4.61 10.72
N HIS A 145 -6.57 -5.72 10.83
CA HIS A 145 -5.25 -5.87 10.20
C HIS A 145 -5.31 -6.09 8.68
N ILE A 146 -6.47 -6.49 8.15
CA ILE A 146 -6.70 -6.75 6.73
C ILE A 146 -7.20 -5.50 6.02
N LEU A 147 -7.85 -4.58 6.75
CA LEU A 147 -8.48 -3.40 6.17
C LEU A 147 -7.52 -2.58 5.30
N GLY A 148 -6.29 -2.33 5.76
CA GLY A 148 -5.28 -1.62 4.98
C GLY A 148 -4.92 -2.32 3.67
N LEU A 149 -4.90 -3.66 3.65
CA LEU A 149 -4.65 -4.46 2.44
C LEU A 149 -5.87 -4.45 1.52
N HIS A 150 -7.09 -4.48 2.04
CA HIS A 150 -8.30 -4.27 1.24
C HIS A 150 -8.35 -2.88 0.60
N VAL A 151 -7.91 -1.83 1.30
CA VAL A 151 -7.76 -0.49 0.70
C VAL A 151 -6.83 -0.55 -0.52
N VAL A 152 -5.70 -1.26 -0.41
CA VAL A 152 -4.76 -1.46 -1.54
C VAL A 152 -5.44 -2.17 -2.71
N GLU A 153 -6.18 -3.26 -2.44
CA GLU A 153 -6.93 -4.00 -3.48
C GLU A 153 -7.97 -3.13 -4.17
N GLN A 154 -8.78 -2.41 -3.40
CA GLN A 154 -9.84 -1.55 -3.94
C GLN A 154 -9.28 -0.39 -4.76
N ILE A 155 -8.18 0.23 -4.31
CA ILE A 155 -7.53 1.28 -5.09
C ILE A 155 -6.95 0.72 -6.38
N ALA A 156 -6.27 -0.42 -6.35
CA ALA A 156 -5.74 -1.06 -7.55
C ALA A 156 -6.87 -1.41 -8.53
N ALA A 157 -7.95 -2.03 -8.05
CA ALA A 157 -9.12 -2.40 -8.86
C ALA A 157 -9.80 -1.17 -9.48
N ALA A 158 -9.98 -0.08 -8.72
CA ALA A 158 -10.55 1.17 -9.22
C ALA A 158 -9.71 1.80 -10.35
N HIS A 159 -8.41 1.53 -10.38
CA HIS A 159 -7.52 1.92 -11.49
C HIS A 159 -7.47 0.90 -12.63
N GLY A 160 -8.30 -0.16 -12.59
CA GLY A 160 -8.30 -1.23 -13.60
C GLY A 160 -7.16 -2.24 -13.44
N GLY A 161 -6.53 -2.25 -12.29
CA GLY A 161 -5.43 -3.13 -11.93
C GLY A 161 -5.80 -4.18 -10.90
N LYS A 162 -4.80 -4.72 -10.23
CA LYS A 162 -4.97 -5.69 -9.14
C LYS A 162 -3.80 -5.63 -8.16
N ALA A 163 -4.02 -6.09 -6.93
CA ALA A 163 -2.99 -6.33 -5.93
C ALA A 163 -2.94 -7.83 -5.59
N VAL A 164 -1.75 -8.34 -5.30
CA VAL A 164 -1.50 -9.72 -4.87
C VAL A 164 -0.52 -9.69 -3.71
N PHE A 165 -0.86 -10.42 -2.65
CA PHE A 165 -0.06 -10.52 -1.43
C PHE A 165 0.46 -11.93 -1.24
N SER A 166 1.72 -12.05 -0.83
CA SER A 166 2.38 -13.34 -0.62
C SER A 166 3.52 -13.21 0.39
N GLN A 167 4.07 -14.34 0.80
CA GLN A 167 5.32 -14.35 1.56
C GLN A 167 6.48 -13.95 0.66
N ASN A 168 7.44 -13.24 1.23
CA ASN A 168 8.73 -12.98 0.60
C ASN A 168 9.72 -14.09 0.93
N THR A 169 10.72 -14.30 0.08
CA THR A 169 11.77 -15.31 0.27
C THR A 169 13.10 -14.60 0.56
N PRO A 170 13.86 -15.02 1.60
CA PRO A 170 13.65 -16.16 2.50
C PRO A 170 12.61 -15.88 3.61
N ASN A 171 12.27 -14.62 3.91
CA ASN A 171 11.29 -14.20 4.91
C ASN A 171 10.77 -12.80 4.59
N GLY A 172 9.64 -12.45 5.18
CA GLY A 172 8.98 -11.14 5.03
C GLY A 172 7.71 -11.18 4.20
N ALA A 173 7.13 -10.01 4.00
CA ALA A 173 5.94 -9.81 3.18
C ALA A 173 6.31 -9.34 1.76
N LYS A 174 5.46 -9.70 0.80
CA LYS A 174 5.54 -9.23 -0.58
C LYS A 174 4.16 -8.82 -1.07
N ALA A 175 4.03 -7.59 -1.53
CA ALA A 175 2.87 -7.09 -2.22
C ALA A 175 3.24 -6.71 -3.66
N VAL A 176 2.43 -7.15 -4.62
CA VAL A 176 2.59 -6.82 -6.05
C VAL A 176 1.33 -6.14 -6.53
N VAL A 177 1.44 -4.88 -6.93
CA VAL A 177 0.36 -4.10 -7.52
C VAL A 177 0.61 -3.94 -9.00
N THR A 178 -0.37 -4.33 -9.81
CA THR A 178 -0.34 -4.19 -11.26
C THR A 178 -1.33 -3.12 -11.68
N LEU A 179 -0.89 -2.11 -12.42
CA LEU A 179 -1.72 -1.05 -12.96
C LEU A 179 -1.60 -1.04 -14.49
N PRO A 180 -2.70 -0.82 -15.23
CA PRO A 180 -2.64 -0.68 -16.68
C PRO A 180 -1.94 0.63 -17.04
N LEU A 181 -1.14 0.59 -18.11
CA LEU A 181 -0.63 1.78 -18.77
C LEU A 181 -1.70 2.31 -19.71
N GLY A 182 -1.78 3.61 -19.83
CA GLY A 182 -2.67 4.28 -20.74
C GLY A 182 -2.39 3.95 -22.22
#